data_b0dcbcc8a62c29e1d31d2089bfb2e2b8
#
_entry.id   b0dcbcc8a62c29e1d31d2089bfb2e2b8
#
_cell.length_a   1.000
_cell.length_b   1.000
_cell.length_c   1.000
_cell.angle_alpha   90.00
_cell.angle_beta   90.00
_cell.angle_gamma   90.00
#
_symmetry.space_group_name_H-M   'P 1'
#
loop_
_entity.id
_entity.type
_entity.pdbx_description
1 polymer ?
#
loop_
_entity_poly.entity_id
_entity_poly.type
_entity_poly.pdbx_seq_one_letter_code
_entity_poly.pdbx_strand_id
1 'polypeptide(L)'
;MTDVARGSGSGVGPGASGDPQPPAGYVRYSSRSGFTAPWEPLWRKETNLDVTILAVRLDRRHCNSRGTAHGGLITALADNAMSLACEQAAHPGEPAGQIRAATVNLSADFLATSHIGQWLSWTAATDRVGRSLIFAHCTVSADDTITATVSGIYRPMTAAP
;
A
#
# COMPACT_ATOMS: atom_id res chain seq x y z
N MET A 1 16.52 29.61 48.49
CA MET A 1 15.09 29.81 48.16
C MET A 1 15.01 30.36 46.77
N THR A 2 14.86 29.48 45.80
CA THR A 2 14.54 29.87 44.41
C THR A 2 13.65 28.80 43.86
N ASP A 3 12.42 29.19 43.61
CA ASP A 3 11.27 28.42 43.20
C ASP A 3 11.42 28.08 41.68
N VAL A 4 11.43 26.79 41.30
CA VAL A 4 11.45 26.37 39.93
C VAL A 4 10.02 26.01 39.52
N ALA A 5 9.41 26.90 38.77
CA ALA A 5 8.10 26.73 38.18
C ALA A 5 8.08 25.52 37.20
N ARG A 6 7.22 24.56 37.47
CA ARG A 6 6.90 23.45 36.58
C ARG A 6 6.04 23.96 35.42
N GLY A 7 6.60 23.88 34.22
CA GLY A 7 5.88 24.14 32.98
C GLY A 7 4.80 23.10 32.74
N SER A 8 3.59 23.56 32.58
CA SER A 8 2.40 22.80 32.25
C SER A 8 2.50 22.16 30.89
N GLY A 9 2.33 20.85 30.84
CA GLY A 9 2.24 20.09 29.60
C GLY A 9 1.04 20.53 28.76
N SER A 10 1.31 20.91 27.52
CA SER A 10 0.29 21.13 26.51
C SER A 10 -0.35 19.80 26.11
N GLY A 11 -1.61 19.65 26.47
CA GLY A 11 -2.42 18.51 26.07
C GLY A 11 -2.52 18.44 24.55
N VAL A 12 -2.17 17.28 24.01
CA VAL A 12 -2.49 16.91 22.63
C VAL A 12 -4.01 16.72 22.58
N GLY A 13 -4.71 17.60 21.90
CA GLY A 13 -6.14 17.50 21.69
C GLY A 13 -6.50 16.21 20.92
N PRO A 14 -7.70 15.65 21.13
CA PRO A 14 -8.15 14.46 20.40
C PRO A 14 -8.24 14.79 18.92
N GLY A 15 -7.48 14.03 18.11
CA GLY A 15 -7.51 14.12 16.66
C GLY A 15 -8.93 13.90 16.12
N ALA A 16 -9.30 14.68 15.12
CA ALA A 16 -10.57 14.59 14.43
C ALA A 16 -10.86 13.14 14.02
N SER A 17 -11.95 12.59 14.52
CA SER A 17 -12.42 11.22 14.28
C SER A 17 -13.12 11.11 12.92
N GLY A 18 -12.36 11.14 11.84
CA GLY A 18 -12.85 10.84 10.50
C GLY A 18 -11.73 10.21 9.67
N ASP A 19 -12.05 9.19 8.90
CA ASP A 19 -11.13 8.65 7.91
C ASP A 19 -10.64 9.79 6.99
N PRO A 20 -9.36 9.81 6.61
CA PRO A 20 -8.86 10.84 5.71
C PRO A 20 -9.63 10.78 4.38
N GLN A 21 -10.08 11.93 3.89
CA GLN A 21 -10.75 12.01 2.60
C GLN A 21 -9.74 11.69 1.49
N PRO A 22 -9.99 10.64 0.67
CA PRO A 22 -9.08 10.27 -0.39
C PRO A 22 -9.17 11.27 -1.55
N PRO A 23 -8.14 11.33 -2.42
CA PRO A 23 -8.23 12.04 -3.69
C PRO A 23 -9.41 11.53 -4.54
N ALA A 24 -9.84 12.32 -5.51
CA ALA A 24 -10.97 11.96 -6.39
C ALA A 24 -10.70 10.62 -7.13
N GLY A 25 -11.73 9.80 -7.24
CA GLY A 25 -11.68 8.51 -7.93
C GLY A 25 -11.18 7.33 -7.09
N TYR A 26 -10.91 7.53 -5.80
CA TYR A 26 -10.60 6.45 -4.89
C TYR A 26 -11.82 6.00 -4.11
N VAL A 27 -11.96 4.69 -3.95
CA VAL A 27 -12.98 4.04 -3.10
C VAL A 27 -12.31 3.32 -1.95
N ARG A 28 -13.04 3.12 -0.86
CA ARG A 28 -12.53 2.35 0.29
C ARG A 28 -12.18 0.93 -0.16
N TYR A 29 -10.98 0.51 0.16
CA TYR A 29 -10.53 -0.86 -0.03
C TYR A 29 -10.33 -1.52 1.32
N SER A 30 -11.02 -2.64 1.55
CA SER A 30 -10.79 -3.49 2.72
C SER A 30 -10.10 -4.77 2.27
N SER A 31 -8.88 -4.94 2.72
CA SER A 31 -8.16 -6.19 2.55
C SER A 31 -8.73 -7.22 3.52
N ARG A 32 -9.02 -8.44 3.05
CA ARG A 32 -9.41 -9.56 3.92
C ARG A 32 -8.22 -10.14 4.70
N SER A 33 -7.03 -9.58 4.54
CA SER A 33 -5.82 -10.02 5.20
C SER A 33 -5.68 -9.41 6.59
N GLY A 34 -5.61 -10.24 7.64
CA GLY A 34 -5.29 -9.79 8.99
C GLY A 34 -3.93 -9.07 9.10
N PHE A 35 -3.02 -9.33 8.15
CA PHE A 35 -1.71 -8.67 8.11
C PHE A 35 -1.79 -7.20 7.72
N THR A 36 -2.71 -6.83 6.84
CA THR A 36 -2.88 -5.44 6.37
C THR A 36 -3.94 -4.66 7.14
N ALA A 37 -4.77 -5.32 7.92
CA ALA A 37 -5.82 -4.69 8.72
C ALA A 37 -5.32 -3.55 9.63
N PRO A 38 -4.14 -3.63 10.31
CA PRO A 38 -3.63 -2.54 11.12
C PRO A 38 -3.29 -1.27 10.36
N TRP A 39 -3.15 -1.34 9.04
CA TRP A 39 -2.79 -0.19 8.18
C TRP A 39 -4.00 0.48 7.53
N GLU A 40 -5.21 -0.04 7.77
CA GLU A 40 -6.43 0.61 7.28
C GLU A 40 -6.64 1.99 7.94
N PRO A 41 -7.25 2.95 7.21
CA PRO A 41 -7.96 2.80 5.94
C PRO A 41 -7.07 2.73 4.73
N LEU A 42 -7.30 1.75 3.86
CA LEU A 42 -6.72 1.65 2.54
C LEU A 42 -7.72 2.10 1.48
N TRP A 43 -7.22 2.61 0.39
CA TRP A 43 -8.01 3.10 -0.72
C TRP A 43 -7.56 2.47 -2.03
N ARG A 44 -8.48 2.25 -2.93
CA ARG A 44 -8.20 1.74 -4.27
C ARG A 44 -8.78 2.71 -5.30
N LYS A 45 -8.00 3.02 -6.32
CA LYS A 45 -8.50 3.75 -7.47
C LYS A 45 -8.97 2.74 -8.52
N GLU A 46 -10.21 2.88 -8.97
CA GLU A 46 -10.70 2.13 -10.11
C GLU A 46 -10.08 2.71 -11.39
N THR A 47 -9.54 1.85 -12.22
CA THR A 47 -8.93 2.20 -13.49
C THR A 47 -9.52 1.32 -14.58
N ASN A 48 -9.58 1.83 -15.81
CA ASN A 48 -10.01 1.08 -16.99
C ASN A 48 -8.87 0.26 -17.60
N LEU A 49 -7.72 0.21 -16.93
CA LEU A 49 -6.48 -0.39 -17.42
C LEU A 49 -6.09 -1.57 -16.52
N ASP A 50 -5.20 -2.42 -17.00
CA ASP A 50 -4.59 -3.53 -16.27
C ASP A 50 -3.63 -3.03 -15.18
N VAL A 51 -4.04 -2.00 -14.45
CA VAL A 51 -3.28 -1.32 -13.41
C VAL A 51 -4.10 -1.28 -12.13
N THR A 52 -3.51 -1.73 -11.05
CA THR A 52 -4.05 -1.58 -9.69
C THR A 52 -3.37 -0.44 -8.98
N ILE A 53 -4.16 0.49 -8.42
CA ILE A 53 -3.64 1.57 -7.60
C ILE A 53 -4.23 1.45 -6.20
N LEU A 54 -3.36 1.19 -5.21
CA LEU A 54 -3.69 1.28 -3.79
C LEU A 54 -3.15 2.58 -3.21
N ALA A 55 -3.75 3.10 -2.15
CA ALA A 55 -3.25 4.27 -1.46
C ALA A 55 -3.58 4.25 0.03
N VAL A 56 -2.75 4.97 0.81
CA VAL A 56 -2.96 5.24 2.23
C VAL A 56 -2.53 6.67 2.55
N ARG A 57 -3.24 7.34 3.47
CA ARG A 57 -2.73 8.55 4.10
C ARG A 57 -1.77 8.15 5.20
N LEU A 58 -0.50 8.54 5.09
CA LEU A 58 0.50 8.17 6.08
C LEU A 58 0.21 8.82 7.43
N ASP A 59 0.17 7.99 8.45
CA ASP A 59 0.14 8.38 9.85
C ASP A 59 1.20 7.62 10.66
N ARG A 60 1.23 7.80 11.98
CA ARG A 60 2.25 7.23 12.85
C ARG A 60 2.35 5.70 12.78
N ARG A 61 1.23 4.98 12.59
CA ARG A 61 1.20 3.50 12.52
C ARG A 61 1.90 2.94 11.28
N HIS A 62 2.06 3.76 10.25
CA HIS A 62 2.69 3.42 8.99
C HIS A 62 4.19 3.68 8.98
N CYS A 63 4.72 4.34 10.02
CA CYS A 63 6.06 4.90 10.03
C CYS A 63 7.00 4.15 10.97
N ASN A 64 8.29 4.24 10.63
CA ASN A 64 9.37 3.79 11.50
C ASN A 64 9.64 4.82 12.64
N SER A 65 10.64 4.54 13.49
CA SER A 65 11.02 5.40 14.60
C SER A 65 11.49 6.81 14.19
N ARG A 66 11.85 7.00 12.93
CA ARG A 66 12.27 8.29 12.36
C ARG A 66 11.10 9.12 11.81
N GLY A 67 9.87 8.61 11.87
CA GLY A 67 8.68 9.29 11.33
C GLY A 67 8.55 9.23 9.81
N THR A 68 9.29 8.35 9.14
CA THR A 68 9.18 8.09 7.70
C THR A 68 8.49 6.75 7.46
N ALA A 69 7.84 6.58 6.32
CA ALA A 69 7.16 5.34 5.96
C ALA A 69 8.08 4.14 6.17
N HIS A 70 7.56 3.09 6.82
CA HIS A 70 8.33 1.89 7.08
C HIS A 70 8.52 1.09 5.79
N GLY A 71 9.77 0.68 5.49
CA GLY A 71 10.06 -0.11 4.28
C GLY A 71 9.22 -1.39 4.18
N GLY A 72 8.96 -2.05 5.32
CA GLY A 72 8.08 -3.22 5.37
C GLY A 72 6.63 -2.93 4.95
N LEU A 73 6.08 -1.76 5.31
CA LEU A 73 4.76 -1.32 4.83
C LEU A 73 4.80 -1.13 3.30
N ILE A 74 5.84 -0.44 2.81
CA ILE A 74 6.00 -0.15 1.38
C ILE A 74 6.03 -1.46 0.59
N THR A 75 6.85 -2.43 1.00
CA THR A 75 6.99 -3.71 0.33
C THR A 75 5.73 -4.56 0.42
N ALA A 76 5.07 -4.62 1.59
CA ALA A 76 3.87 -5.43 1.79
C ALA A 76 2.68 -4.93 0.98
N LEU A 77 2.48 -3.61 0.88
CA LEU A 77 1.40 -3.06 0.06
C LEU A 77 1.74 -3.07 -1.43
N ALA A 78 3.02 -3.05 -1.81
CA ALA A 78 3.45 -3.32 -3.18
C ALA A 78 3.13 -4.76 -3.59
N ASP A 79 3.41 -5.74 -2.72
CA ASP A 79 3.04 -7.14 -2.93
C ASP A 79 1.53 -7.30 -3.13
N ASN A 80 0.74 -6.68 -2.27
CA ASN A 80 -0.73 -6.67 -2.39
C ASN A 80 -1.20 -6.06 -3.72
N ALA A 81 -0.68 -4.90 -4.10
CA ALA A 81 -1.07 -4.22 -5.33
C ALA A 81 -0.69 -5.04 -6.57
N MET A 82 0.52 -5.60 -6.61
CA MET A 82 0.98 -6.46 -7.70
C MET A 82 0.20 -7.78 -7.76
N SER A 83 -0.11 -8.38 -6.61
CA SER A 83 -0.92 -9.60 -6.56
C SER A 83 -2.32 -9.36 -7.16
N LEU A 84 -2.96 -8.24 -6.84
CA LEU A 84 -4.24 -7.85 -7.42
C LEU A 84 -4.15 -7.59 -8.94
N ALA A 85 -3.07 -6.95 -9.40
CA ALA A 85 -2.83 -6.74 -10.81
C ALA A 85 -2.61 -8.07 -11.55
N CYS A 86 -1.83 -8.98 -10.98
CA CYS A 86 -1.62 -10.32 -11.53
C CYS A 86 -2.90 -11.14 -11.59
N GLU A 87 -3.73 -11.07 -10.55
CA GLU A 87 -5.03 -11.75 -10.52
C GLU A 87 -5.94 -11.24 -11.64
N GLN A 88 -6.05 -9.92 -11.78
CA GLN A 88 -6.88 -9.29 -12.80
C GLN A 88 -6.40 -9.62 -14.22
N ALA A 89 -5.08 -9.64 -14.46
CA ALA A 89 -4.49 -9.98 -15.75
C ALA A 89 -4.63 -11.48 -16.09
N ALA A 90 -4.56 -12.36 -15.10
CA ALA A 90 -4.72 -13.81 -15.30
C ALA A 90 -6.18 -14.25 -15.43
N HIS A 91 -7.12 -13.48 -14.86
CA HIS A 91 -8.55 -13.80 -14.82
C HIS A 91 -9.42 -12.58 -15.17
N PRO A 92 -9.36 -12.10 -16.43
CA PRO A 92 -10.11 -10.92 -16.85
C PRO A 92 -11.63 -11.11 -16.65
N GLY A 93 -12.27 -10.13 -16.02
CA GLY A 93 -13.73 -10.13 -15.81
C GLY A 93 -14.22 -10.87 -14.57
N GLU A 94 -13.32 -11.49 -13.79
CA GLU A 94 -13.68 -12.08 -12.51
C GLU A 94 -13.55 -11.04 -11.36
N PRO A 95 -14.34 -11.18 -10.27
CA PRO A 95 -14.23 -10.28 -9.13
C PRO A 95 -12.84 -10.33 -8.51
N ALA A 96 -12.20 -9.17 -8.32
CA ALA A 96 -10.90 -9.08 -7.67
C ALA A 96 -10.97 -9.51 -6.18
N GLY A 97 -9.87 -10.08 -5.67
CA GLY A 97 -9.70 -10.39 -4.25
C GLY A 97 -9.90 -11.85 -3.88
N GLN A 98 -9.93 -12.76 -4.84
CA GLN A 98 -9.73 -14.18 -4.60
C GLN A 98 -8.24 -14.45 -4.87
N ILE A 99 -7.43 -14.62 -3.81
CA ILE A 99 -5.99 -14.82 -3.95
C ILE A 99 -5.71 -16.02 -4.86
N ARG A 100 -5.30 -15.73 -6.08
CA ARG A 100 -4.98 -16.72 -7.11
C ARG A 100 -3.54 -16.61 -7.61
N ALA A 101 -2.72 -15.85 -6.89
CA ALA A 101 -1.30 -15.73 -7.16
C ALA A 101 -0.52 -15.82 -5.85
N ALA A 102 0.50 -16.67 -5.82
CA ALA A 102 1.42 -16.79 -4.69
C ALA A 102 2.73 -16.07 -5.03
N THR A 103 3.21 -15.25 -4.13
CA THR A 103 4.48 -14.52 -4.27
C THR A 103 5.65 -15.48 -4.26
N VAL A 104 6.50 -15.41 -5.27
CA VAL A 104 7.73 -16.20 -5.42
C VAL A 104 8.96 -15.36 -5.08
N ASN A 105 8.96 -14.10 -5.55
CA ASN A 105 10.07 -13.17 -5.31
C ASN A 105 9.54 -11.74 -5.25
N LEU A 106 10.19 -10.93 -4.42
CA LEU A 106 10.03 -9.47 -4.38
C LEU A 106 11.41 -8.83 -4.29
N SER A 107 11.61 -7.78 -5.06
CA SER A 107 12.77 -6.90 -4.98
C SER A 107 12.32 -5.46 -4.92
N ALA A 108 12.83 -4.69 -3.96
CA ALA A 108 12.42 -3.32 -3.72
C ALA A 108 13.61 -2.38 -3.63
N ASP A 109 13.58 -1.30 -4.40
CA ASP A 109 14.54 -0.21 -4.37
C ASP A 109 13.88 1.02 -3.75
N PHE A 110 14.45 1.53 -2.66
CA PHE A 110 13.97 2.71 -1.96
C PHE A 110 14.74 3.93 -2.42
N LEU A 111 14.05 4.87 -3.08
CA LEU A 111 14.66 6.00 -3.78
C LEU A 111 14.58 7.29 -2.96
N ALA A 112 13.49 7.47 -2.18
CA ALA A 112 13.28 8.65 -1.35
C ALA A 112 12.44 8.31 -0.12
N THR A 113 12.37 9.23 0.84
CA THR A 113 11.57 9.10 2.06
C THR A 113 10.16 9.66 1.86
N SER A 114 9.18 9.00 2.50
CA SER A 114 7.80 9.50 2.59
C SER A 114 7.49 9.83 4.04
N HIS A 115 6.71 10.89 4.28
CA HIS A 115 6.48 11.45 5.60
C HIS A 115 5.01 11.39 6.01
N ILE A 116 4.76 11.44 7.33
CA ILE A 116 3.40 11.53 7.89
C ILE A 116 2.65 12.69 7.21
N GLY A 117 1.39 12.42 6.85
CA GLY A 117 0.51 13.38 6.20
C GLY A 117 0.54 13.33 4.67
N GLN A 118 1.49 12.65 4.04
CA GLN A 118 1.48 12.45 2.60
C GLN A 118 0.53 11.30 2.20
N TRP A 119 0.02 11.36 0.97
CA TRP A 119 -0.63 10.22 0.33
C TRP A 119 0.44 9.34 -0.29
N LEU A 120 0.54 8.11 0.21
CA LEU A 120 1.40 7.09 -0.38
C LEU A 120 0.55 6.20 -1.27
N SER A 121 0.93 6.08 -2.53
CA SER A 121 0.22 5.29 -3.54
C SER A 121 1.12 4.25 -4.18
N TRP A 122 0.55 3.09 -4.47
CA TRP A 122 1.17 1.94 -5.12
C TRP A 122 0.49 1.72 -6.46
N THR A 123 1.17 2.04 -7.54
CA THR A 123 0.70 1.81 -8.91
C THR A 123 1.36 0.55 -9.44
N ALA A 124 0.60 -0.53 -9.51
CA ALA A 124 1.07 -1.85 -9.92
C ALA A 124 0.50 -2.26 -11.26
N ALA A 125 1.32 -2.85 -12.10
CA ALA A 125 0.94 -3.42 -13.38
C ALA A 125 1.62 -4.78 -13.60
N THR A 126 1.00 -5.60 -14.46
CA THR A 126 1.55 -6.88 -14.88
C THR A 126 2.35 -6.70 -16.16
N ASP A 127 3.61 -7.13 -16.15
CA ASP A 127 4.49 -7.07 -17.31
C ASP A 127 4.26 -8.25 -18.25
N ARG A 128 4.01 -9.43 -17.67
CA ARG A 128 3.85 -10.66 -18.45
C ARG A 128 3.08 -11.71 -17.65
N VAL A 129 2.07 -12.27 -18.26
CA VAL A 129 1.38 -13.48 -17.78
C VAL A 129 1.93 -14.69 -18.53
N GLY A 130 2.64 -15.55 -17.82
CA GLY A 130 3.11 -16.84 -18.31
C GLY A 130 2.30 -17.99 -17.73
N ARG A 131 2.50 -19.20 -18.27
CA ARG A 131 1.80 -20.40 -17.80
C ARG A 131 2.12 -20.76 -16.34
N SER A 132 3.35 -20.55 -15.92
CA SER A 132 3.86 -20.94 -14.59
C SER A 132 4.22 -19.76 -13.70
N LEU A 133 4.56 -18.61 -14.27
CA LEU A 133 4.98 -17.41 -13.58
C LEU A 133 4.35 -16.17 -14.20
N ILE A 134 4.03 -15.21 -13.36
CA ILE A 134 3.58 -13.87 -13.72
C ILE A 134 4.63 -12.89 -13.21
N PHE A 135 4.97 -11.90 -14.03
CA PHE A 135 5.91 -10.84 -13.70
C PHE A 135 5.16 -9.53 -13.59
N ALA A 136 5.44 -8.78 -12.53
CA ALA A 136 4.79 -7.51 -12.26
C ALA A 136 5.78 -6.49 -11.69
N HIS A 137 5.43 -5.22 -11.84
CA HIS A 137 6.14 -4.12 -11.19
C HIS A 137 5.17 -3.20 -10.47
N CYS A 138 5.72 -2.42 -9.53
CA CYS A 138 4.99 -1.43 -8.77
C CYS A 138 5.84 -0.18 -8.58
N THR A 139 5.30 0.97 -8.93
CA THR A 139 5.87 2.27 -8.57
C THR A 139 5.15 2.79 -7.33
N VAL A 140 5.92 3.23 -6.33
CA VAL A 140 5.41 3.81 -5.10
C VAL A 140 5.70 5.30 -5.09
N SER A 141 4.66 6.11 -4.90
CA SER A 141 4.80 7.58 -4.90
C SER A 141 4.21 8.17 -3.63
N ALA A 142 4.91 9.14 -3.05
CA ALA A 142 4.39 10.00 -2.00
C ALA A 142 3.97 11.33 -2.62
N ASP A 143 2.66 11.59 -2.65
CA ASP A 143 2.06 12.65 -3.46
C ASP A 143 2.57 12.51 -4.92
N ASP A 144 3.35 13.46 -5.45
CA ASP A 144 3.87 13.46 -6.83
C ASP A 144 5.31 12.93 -6.94
N THR A 145 5.93 12.47 -5.84
CA THR A 145 7.33 12.05 -5.83
C THR A 145 7.44 10.52 -5.77
N ILE A 146 8.17 9.92 -6.71
CA ILE A 146 8.47 8.48 -6.67
C ILE A 146 9.43 8.21 -5.52
N THR A 147 9.05 7.31 -4.62
CA THR A 147 9.79 6.99 -3.40
C THR A 147 10.32 5.56 -3.35
N ALA A 148 9.74 4.66 -4.14
CA ALA A 148 10.27 3.32 -4.31
C ALA A 148 9.81 2.71 -5.65
N THR A 149 10.55 1.71 -6.11
CA THR A 149 10.15 0.80 -7.17
C THR A 149 10.24 -0.64 -6.66
N VAL A 150 9.28 -1.47 -7.04
CA VAL A 150 9.24 -2.88 -6.62
C VAL A 150 8.96 -3.75 -7.83
N SER A 151 9.69 -4.84 -7.96
CA SER A 151 9.42 -5.90 -8.93
C SER A 151 9.00 -7.18 -8.21
N GLY A 152 8.09 -7.93 -8.80
CA GLY A 152 7.56 -9.15 -8.23
C GLY A 152 7.43 -10.28 -9.24
N ILE A 153 7.62 -11.51 -8.76
CA ILE A 153 7.36 -12.74 -9.52
C ILE A 153 6.31 -13.52 -8.73
N TYR A 154 5.26 -13.94 -9.42
CA TYR A 154 4.11 -14.62 -8.84
C TYR A 154 3.86 -15.96 -9.54
N ARG A 155 3.36 -16.92 -8.81
CA ARG A 155 2.87 -18.18 -9.34
C ARG A 155 1.34 -18.13 -9.39
N PRO A 156 0.71 -18.34 -10.57
CA PRO A 156 -0.74 -18.51 -10.63
C PRO A 156 -1.17 -19.68 -9.75
N MET A 157 -2.22 -19.48 -8.97
CA MET A 157 -2.84 -20.54 -8.19
C MET A 157 -4.16 -20.91 -8.85
N THR A 158 -4.37 -22.20 -9.10
CA THR A 158 -5.69 -22.71 -9.43
C THR A 158 -6.58 -22.61 -8.19
N ALA A 159 -7.85 -22.21 -8.39
CA ALA A 159 -8.82 -22.31 -7.31
C ALA A 159 -8.80 -23.75 -6.77
N ALA A 160 -8.78 -23.89 -5.45
CA ALA A 160 -8.97 -25.20 -4.85
C ALA A 160 -10.33 -25.74 -5.29
N PRO A 161 -10.42 -27.04 -5.61
CA PRO A 161 -11.67 -27.67 -6.02
C PRO A 161 -12.74 -27.59 -4.92
#